data_edfd31602598854a182ce0f30c6f2e3e
#
_entry.id   edfd31602598854a182ce0f30c6f2e3e
#
_cell.length_a   1.000
_cell.length_b   1.000
_cell.length_c   1.000
_cell.angle_alpha   90.00
_cell.angle_beta   90.00
_cell.angle_gamma   90.00
#
_symmetry.space_group_name_H-M   'P 1'
#
loop_
_entity.id
_entity.type
_entity.pdbx_description
1 polymer ?
#
loop_
_entity_poly.entity_id
_entity_poly.type
_entity_poly.pdbx_seq_one_letter_code
_entity_poly.pdbx_strand_id
1 'polypeptide(L)'
;MAKIKIGYAPTRRSIFSAPDAVKYRGLTADRLKELGIDFVDITDVNDEGLLYDEEGRIKIAEKFKKEKIDGLFLPHCNFGTEFECARLAKELNVPVLLWGPLDERPDENGVRLRDTQCGLFATGKVLRRFRVPFTYMTNCRLNDPVFERGLRDFMAVCNVVKTFKNIRILQIS
;
A
#
# COMPACT_ATOMS: atom_id res chain seq x y z
N MET A 1 -10.85 -10.30 -18.67
CA MET A 1 -10.60 -10.31 -17.23
C MET A 1 -11.32 -9.13 -16.59
N ALA A 2 -11.86 -9.28 -15.38
CA ALA A 2 -12.46 -8.15 -14.67
C ALA A 2 -11.37 -7.08 -14.39
N LYS A 3 -11.72 -5.81 -14.58
CA LYS A 3 -10.81 -4.71 -14.27
C LYS A 3 -10.58 -4.68 -12.75
N ILE A 4 -9.33 -4.73 -12.31
CA ILE A 4 -8.93 -4.66 -10.90
C ILE A 4 -8.59 -3.21 -10.56
N LYS A 5 -9.16 -2.71 -9.46
CA LYS A 5 -8.92 -1.38 -8.92
C LYS A 5 -8.31 -1.51 -7.52
N ILE A 6 -7.17 -0.90 -7.27
CA ILE A 6 -6.53 -0.95 -5.96
C ILE A 6 -6.67 0.38 -5.21
N GLY A 7 -6.74 0.32 -3.88
CA GLY A 7 -6.57 1.48 -3.02
C GLY A 7 -5.08 1.74 -2.82
N TYR A 8 -4.65 2.95 -3.12
CA TYR A 8 -3.28 3.41 -2.94
C TYR A 8 -3.21 4.29 -1.69
N ALA A 9 -2.70 3.73 -0.59
CA ALA A 9 -2.60 4.41 0.71
C ALA A 9 -1.14 4.50 1.19
N PRO A 10 -0.34 5.40 0.61
CA PRO A 10 1.03 5.64 1.04
C PRO A 10 1.05 6.16 2.48
N THR A 11 2.03 5.73 3.27
CA THR A 11 2.08 6.01 4.70
C THR A 11 3.42 6.61 5.12
N ARG A 12 3.40 7.40 6.20
CA ARG A 12 4.58 8.00 6.82
C ARG A 12 4.54 7.94 8.35
N ARG A 13 5.70 8.23 8.97
CA ARG A 13 5.84 8.49 10.40
C ARG A 13 6.48 9.86 10.62
N SER A 14 6.04 10.56 11.66
CA SER A 14 6.41 11.97 11.93
C SER A 14 7.89 12.18 12.28
N ILE A 15 8.59 11.16 12.79
CA ILE A 15 10.01 11.26 13.17
C ILE A 15 10.96 11.23 11.98
N PHE A 16 10.47 10.90 10.78
CA PHE A 16 11.23 10.90 9.53
C PHE A 16 10.79 12.05 8.62
N SER A 17 11.52 12.29 7.54
CA SER A 17 11.27 13.40 6.61
C SER A 17 9.87 13.34 5.98
N ALA A 18 9.02 14.30 6.29
CA ALA A 18 7.71 14.45 5.65
C ALA A 18 7.84 14.88 4.17
N PRO A 19 8.71 15.83 3.79
CA PRO A 19 8.92 16.17 2.37
C PRO A 19 9.38 14.99 1.52
N ASP A 20 10.25 14.12 2.06
CA ASP A 20 10.69 12.92 1.34
C ASP A 20 9.55 11.91 1.19
N ALA A 21 8.69 11.75 2.20
CA ALA A 21 7.51 10.90 2.10
C ALA A 21 6.52 11.41 1.04
N VAL A 22 6.24 12.70 0.97
CA VAL A 22 5.41 13.32 -0.07
C VAL A 22 6.00 13.13 -1.46
N LYS A 23 7.33 13.28 -1.61
CA LYS A 23 8.04 13.00 -2.84
C LYS A 23 7.83 11.56 -3.31
N TYR A 24 8.05 10.57 -2.44
CA TYR A 24 7.89 9.16 -2.80
C TYR A 24 6.44 8.76 -3.04
N ARG A 25 5.48 9.38 -2.35
CA ARG A 25 4.05 9.26 -2.69
C ARG A 25 3.81 9.64 -4.16
N GLY A 26 4.29 10.82 -4.58
CA GLY A 26 4.14 11.29 -5.97
C GLY A 26 4.80 10.37 -6.98
N LEU A 27 6.08 10.07 -6.79
CA LEU A 27 6.85 9.20 -7.69
C LEU A 27 6.22 7.80 -7.84
N THR A 28 5.69 7.24 -6.75
CA THR A 28 5.01 5.95 -6.79
C THR A 28 3.70 6.03 -7.55
N ALA A 29 2.89 7.08 -7.32
CA ALA A 29 1.65 7.28 -8.06
C ALA A 29 1.88 7.43 -9.58
N ASP A 30 2.91 8.18 -9.96
CA ASP A 30 3.28 8.34 -11.38
C ASP A 30 3.72 7.01 -11.99
N ARG A 31 4.50 6.22 -11.26
CA ARG A 31 4.90 4.88 -11.72
C ARG A 31 3.71 3.93 -11.88
N LEU A 32 2.71 3.99 -11.00
CA LEU A 32 1.47 3.22 -11.15
C LEU A 32 0.71 3.61 -12.43
N LYS A 33 0.63 4.92 -12.75
CA LYS A 33 0.01 5.42 -13.99
C LYS A 33 0.76 4.93 -15.24
N GLU A 34 2.09 5.01 -15.24
CA GLU A 34 2.93 4.49 -16.33
C GLU A 34 2.71 3.00 -16.60
N LEU A 35 2.52 2.22 -15.54
CA LEU A 35 2.23 0.80 -15.62
C LEU A 35 0.76 0.48 -15.96
N GLY A 36 -0.08 1.50 -16.14
CA GLY A 36 -1.51 1.33 -16.46
C GLY A 36 -2.34 0.71 -15.34
N ILE A 37 -1.87 0.83 -14.09
CA ILE A 37 -2.60 0.33 -12.91
C ILE A 37 -3.76 1.27 -12.59
N ASP A 38 -4.96 0.71 -12.44
CA ASP A 38 -6.14 1.45 -11.97
C ASP A 38 -6.13 1.55 -10.44
N PHE A 39 -6.09 2.77 -9.91
CA PHE A 39 -6.03 2.97 -8.47
C PHE A 39 -6.83 4.20 -8.00
N VAL A 40 -7.26 4.13 -6.74
CA VAL A 40 -7.85 5.24 -6.00
C VAL A 40 -6.78 5.78 -5.05
N ASP A 41 -6.40 7.04 -5.20
CA ASP A 41 -5.47 7.71 -4.29
C ASP A 41 -6.17 8.35 -3.07
N ILE A 42 -5.39 8.97 -2.20
CA ILE A 42 -5.86 9.63 -0.98
C ILE A 42 -5.42 11.09 -0.87
N THR A 43 -5.14 11.73 -2.01
CA THR A 43 -4.66 13.12 -2.07
C THR A 43 -5.66 14.15 -1.60
N ASP A 44 -6.94 13.81 -1.56
CA ASP A 44 -8.05 14.63 -1.08
C ASP A 44 -8.38 14.42 0.40
N VAL A 45 -7.69 13.49 1.09
CA VAL A 45 -7.97 13.17 2.50
C VAL A 45 -7.28 14.15 3.45
N ASN A 46 -6.06 14.55 3.12
CA ASN A 46 -5.28 15.56 3.82
C ASN A 46 -4.24 16.19 2.88
N ASP A 47 -3.63 17.30 3.32
CA ASP A 47 -2.71 18.10 2.48
C ASP A 47 -1.50 17.32 1.95
N GLU A 48 -1.07 16.29 2.67
CA GLU A 48 0.06 15.46 2.27
C GLU A 48 -0.35 14.28 1.38
N GLY A 49 -1.63 13.86 1.43
CA GLY A 49 -2.11 12.66 0.76
C GLY A 49 -1.44 11.38 1.28
N LEU A 50 -1.23 11.30 2.60
CA LEU A 50 -0.53 10.22 3.30
C LEU A 50 -1.35 9.71 4.48
N LEU A 51 -1.28 8.40 4.74
CA LEU A 51 -1.86 7.78 5.94
C LEU A 51 -0.87 7.89 7.10
N TYR A 52 -1.25 8.59 8.19
CA TYR A 52 -0.41 8.73 9.38
C TYR A 52 -1.17 8.84 10.71
N ASP A 53 -2.49 8.98 10.69
CA ASP A 53 -3.34 9.09 11.87
C ASP A 53 -4.68 8.38 11.74
N GLU A 54 -5.44 8.34 12.84
CA GLU A 54 -6.74 7.69 12.89
C GLU A 54 -7.81 8.40 12.08
N GLU A 55 -7.83 9.73 12.09
CA GLU A 55 -8.83 10.52 11.34
C GLU A 55 -8.67 10.28 9.83
N GLY A 56 -7.44 10.35 9.32
CA GLY A 56 -7.13 10.03 7.93
C GLY A 56 -7.51 8.59 7.58
N ARG A 57 -7.20 7.62 8.46
CA ARG A 57 -7.57 6.22 8.26
C ARG A 57 -9.07 6.02 8.07
N ILE A 58 -9.91 6.68 8.89
CA ILE A 58 -11.37 6.59 8.80
C ILE A 58 -11.85 7.10 7.44
N LYS A 59 -11.42 8.29 7.04
CA LYS A 59 -11.77 8.89 5.75
C LYS A 59 -11.31 8.01 4.56
N ILE A 60 -10.12 7.46 4.65
CA ILE A 60 -9.56 6.54 3.64
C ILE A 60 -10.42 5.27 3.54
N ALA A 61 -10.80 4.68 4.68
CA ALA A 61 -11.62 3.47 4.70
C ALA A 61 -12.99 3.70 4.05
N GLU A 62 -13.66 4.81 4.37
CA GLU A 62 -14.92 5.20 3.75
C GLU A 62 -14.79 5.39 2.24
N LYS A 63 -13.77 6.14 1.80
CA LYS A 63 -13.48 6.36 0.38
C LYS A 63 -13.28 5.04 -0.35
N PHE A 64 -12.42 4.17 0.16
CA PHE A 64 -12.07 2.91 -0.50
C PHE A 64 -13.24 1.92 -0.53
N LYS A 65 -14.10 1.91 0.48
CA LYS A 65 -15.36 1.13 0.47
C LYS A 65 -16.32 1.64 -0.60
N LYS A 66 -16.50 2.96 -0.70
CA LYS A 66 -17.36 3.61 -1.74
C LYS A 66 -16.83 3.28 -3.14
N GLU A 67 -15.54 3.34 -3.34
CA GLU A 67 -14.88 3.05 -4.61
C GLU A 67 -14.76 1.55 -4.93
N LYS A 68 -15.10 0.68 -3.97
CA LYS A 68 -15.10 -0.79 -4.12
C LYS A 68 -13.75 -1.32 -4.62
N ILE A 69 -12.68 -0.98 -3.93
CA ILE A 69 -11.34 -1.45 -4.27
C ILE A 69 -11.24 -2.98 -4.15
N ASP A 70 -10.39 -3.58 -4.97
CA ASP A 70 -10.15 -5.03 -5.01
C ASP A 70 -8.89 -5.46 -4.25
N GLY A 71 -8.02 -4.50 -3.91
CA GLY A 71 -6.80 -4.71 -3.16
C GLY A 71 -6.30 -3.43 -2.54
N LEU A 72 -5.44 -3.51 -1.52
CA LEU A 72 -4.85 -2.38 -0.80
C LEU A 72 -3.33 -2.38 -0.97
N PHE A 73 -2.78 -1.33 -1.55
CA PHE A 73 -1.34 -1.10 -1.65
C PHE A 73 -0.92 -0.05 -0.62
N LEU A 74 0.01 -0.45 0.27
CA LEU A 74 0.53 0.34 1.39
C LEU A 74 2.03 0.64 1.20
N PRO A 75 2.40 1.63 0.38
CA PRO A 75 3.79 2.08 0.30
C PRO A 75 4.22 2.79 1.58
N HIS A 76 5.32 2.33 2.17
CA HIS A 76 5.97 2.96 3.31
C HIS A 76 6.94 4.02 2.82
N CYS A 77 6.48 5.27 2.67
CA CYS A 77 7.25 6.33 2.00
C CYS A 77 8.44 6.84 2.81
N ASN A 78 8.41 6.69 4.15
CA ASN A 78 9.59 6.93 4.99
C ASN A 78 9.77 5.85 6.08
N PHE A 79 8.75 5.49 6.84
CA PHE A 79 8.70 4.40 7.80
C PHE A 79 7.29 3.80 7.84
N GLY A 80 6.27 4.67 7.89
CA GLY A 80 4.87 4.31 7.97
C GLY A 80 4.33 4.20 9.40
N THR A 81 3.00 4.13 9.50
CA THR A 81 2.25 4.05 10.75
C THR A 81 1.58 2.68 10.84
N GLU A 82 2.23 1.75 11.52
CA GLU A 82 1.89 0.31 11.51
C GLU A 82 0.47 0.01 12.00
N PHE A 83 -0.01 0.70 13.05
CA PHE A 83 -1.34 0.45 13.58
C PHE A 83 -2.43 0.92 12.63
N GLU A 84 -2.31 2.11 12.05
CA GLU A 84 -3.32 2.64 11.14
C GLU A 84 -3.34 1.86 9.82
N CYS A 85 -2.17 1.44 9.33
CA CYS A 85 -2.08 0.52 8.19
C CYS A 85 -2.81 -0.81 8.46
N ALA A 86 -2.59 -1.40 9.63
CA ALA A 86 -3.19 -2.69 9.98
C ALA A 86 -4.70 -2.58 10.26
N ARG A 87 -5.15 -1.50 10.90
CA ARG A 87 -6.58 -1.21 11.11
C ARG A 87 -7.30 -1.02 9.78
N LEU A 88 -6.73 -0.21 8.88
CA LEU A 88 -7.26 0.00 7.54
C LEU A 88 -7.38 -1.33 6.78
N ALA A 89 -6.31 -2.12 6.76
CA ALA A 89 -6.29 -3.41 6.09
C ALA A 89 -7.33 -4.40 6.68
N LYS A 90 -7.46 -4.43 8.01
CA LYS A 90 -8.45 -5.26 8.69
C LYS A 90 -9.88 -4.87 8.34
N GLU A 91 -10.15 -3.57 8.28
CA GLU A 91 -11.47 -3.01 8.00
C GLU A 91 -11.92 -3.24 6.56
N LEU A 92 -10.99 -3.11 5.60
CA LEU A 92 -11.28 -3.27 4.17
C LEU A 92 -11.40 -4.75 3.75
N ASN A 93 -10.70 -5.65 4.42
CA ASN A 93 -10.74 -7.10 4.17
C ASN A 93 -10.51 -7.49 2.69
N VAL A 94 -9.54 -6.85 2.07
CA VAL A 94 -9.06 -7.13 0.70
C VAL A 94 -7.59 -7.57 0.74
N PRO A 95 -7.03 -8.18 -0.33
CA PRO A 95 -5.62 -8.46 -0.42
C PRO A 95 -4.76 -7.21 -0.14
N VAL A 96 -3.66 -7.37 0.58
CA VAL A 96 -2.77 -6.28 0.99
C VAL A 96 -1.38 -6.50 0.42
N LEU A 97 -0.81 -5.44 -0.16
CA LEU A 97 0.58 -5.38 -0.60
C LEU A 97 1.35 -4.37 0.25
N LEU A 98 2.44 -4.81 0.87
CA LEU A 98 3.43 -3.96 1.52
C LEU A 98 4.65 -3.77 0.61
N TRP A 99 5.11 -2.53 0.51
CA TRP A 99 6.35 -2.17 -0.16
C TRP A 99 6.90 -0.85 0.41
N GLY A 100 8.21 -0.66 0.28
CA GLY A 100 8.89 0.60 0.52
C GLY A 100 10.04 0.79 -0.44
N PRO A 101 10.39 2.04 -0.80
CA PRO A 101 11.56 2.32 -1.62
C PRO A 101 12.84 1.83 -0.92
N LEU A 102 13.87 1.58 -1.71
CA LEU A 102 15.18 1.25 -1.18
C LEU A 102 15.70 2.43 -0.33
N ASP A 103 16.09 2.15 0.91
CA ASP A 103 16.61 3.16 1.81
C ASP A 103 17.98 3.65 1.35
N GLU A 104 18.21 4.96 1.45
CA GLU A 104 19.49 5.58 1.15
C GLU A 104 20.43 5.53 2.36
N ARG A 105 21.71 5.72 2.12
CA ARG A 105 22.67 5.86 3.21
C ARG A 105 22.36 7.15 3.99
N PRO A 106 22.64 7.20 5.30
CA PRO A 106 22.59 8.44 6.06
C PRO A 106 23.45 9.52 5.39
N ASP A 107 23.06 10.76 5.55
CA ASP A 107 23.88 11.90 5.13
C ASP A 107 25.18 12.00 5.93
N GLU A 108 26.00 13.01 5.64
CA GLU A 108 27.27 13.27 6.33
C GLU A 108 27.14 13.52 7.84
N ASN A 109 25.93 13.90 8.31
CA ASN A 109 25.60 14.12 9.71
C ASN A 109 24.96 12.88 10.37
N GLY A 110 24.87 11.77 9.65
CA GLY A 110 24.22 10.54 10.11
C GLY A 110 22.70 10.57 10.09
N VAL A 111 22.07 11.56 9.47
CA VAL A 111 20.62 11.72 9.40
C VAL A 111 20.06 10.82 8.30
N ARG A 112 19.03 10.04 8.65
CA ARG A 112 18.26 9.21 7.71
C ARG A 112 16.93 9.90 7.37
N LEU A 113 16.65 10.05 6.09
CA LEU A 113 15.34 10.56 5.62
C LEU A 113 14.24 9.51 5.77
N ARG A 114 14.60 8.22 5.69
CA ARG A 114 13.72 7.05 5.73
C ARG A 114 14.40 5.86 6.43
N ASP A 115 13.54 4.97 6.91
CA ASP A 115 13.89 3.61 7.32
C ASP A 115 12.69 2.69 6.98
N THR A 116 12.45 2.54 5.69
CA THR A 116 11.27 1.86 5.15
C THR A 116 11.28 0.38 5.47
N GLN A 117 12.44 -0.25 5.47
CA GLN A 117 12.57 -1.67 5.80
C GLN A 117 12.13 -1.98 7.23
N CYS A 118 12.58 -1.19 8.20
CA CYS A 118 12.11 -1.33 9.59
C CYS A 118 10.61 -1.07 9.72
N GLY A 119 10.09 -0.07 8.99
CA GLY A 119 8.66 0.23 8.95
C GLY A 119 7.81 -0.93 8.41
N LEU A 120 8.29 -1.59 7.37
CA LEU A 120 7.64 -2.77 6.80
C LEU A 120 7.63 -3.95 7.78
N PHE A 121 8.72 -4.18 8.52
CA PHE A 121 8.75 -5.20 9.58
C PHE A 121 7.77 -4.88 10.70
N ALA A 122 7.71 -3.63 11.14
CA ALA A 122 6.78 -3.18 12.17
C ALA A 122 5.32 -3.39 11.71
N THR A 123 4.98 -2.97 10.49
CA THR A 123 3.64 -3.15 9.93
C THR A 123 3.30 -4.63 9.72
N GLY A 124 4.22 -5.41 9.18
CA GLY A 124 4.04 -6.86 9.01
C GLY A 124 3.77 -7.59 10.33
N LYS A 125 4.47 -7.19 11.42
CA LYS A 125 4.21 -7.70 12.78
C LYS A 125 2.79 -7.39 13.25
N VAL A 126 2.30 -6.16 13.05
CA VAL A 126 0.95 -5.77 13.50
C VAL A 126 -0.13 -6.43 12.65
N LEU A 127 0.05 -6.52 11.33
CA LEU A 127 -0.87 -7.26 10.45
C LEU A 127 -1.02 -8.73 10.88
N ARG A 128 0.09 -9.41 11.22
CA ARG A 128 0.04 -10.78 11.75
C ARG A 128 -0.75 -10.88 13.06
N ARG A 129 -0.56 -9.93 13.99
CA ARG A 129 -1.35 -9.86 15.23
C ARG A 129 -2.84 -9.68 14.95
N PHE A 130 -3.19 -8.90 13.94
CA PHE A 130 -4.57 -8.68 13.51
C PHE A 130 -5.12 -9.82 12.64
N ARG A 131 -4.29 -10.84 12.35
CA ARG A 131 -4.63 -11.96 11.45
C ARG A 131 -5.06 -11.49 10.07
N VAL A 132 -4.39 -10.46 9.56
CA VAL A 132 -4.56 -9.96 8.19
C VAL A 132 -3.47 -10.55 7.31
N PRO A 133 -3.83 -11.35 6.30
CA PRO A 133 -2.85 -11.84 5.33
C PRO A 133 -2.36 -10.68 4.45
N PHE A 134 -1.08 -10.71 4.10
CA PHE A 134 -0.47 -9.70 3.25
C PHE A 134 0.63 -10.28 2.39
N THR A 135 0.89 -9.64 1.27
CA THR A 135 2.05 -9.87 0.41
C THR A 135 3.13 -8.83 0.74
N TYR A 136 4.37 -9.26 0.81
CA TYR A 136 5.53 -8.40 0.99
C TYR A 136 6.33 -8.35 -0.30
N MET A 137 6.56 -7.15 -0.83
CA MET A 137 7.49 -6.91 -1.92
C MET A 137 8.81 -6.39 -1.36
N THR A 138 9.92 -7.02 -1.74
CA THR A 138 11.25 -6.59 -1.33
C THR A 138 11.48 -5.11 -1.65
N ASN A 139 12.12 -4.38 -0.72
CA ASN A 139 12.53 -2.99 -0.96
C ASN A 139 13.35 -2.90 -2.24
N CYS A 140 12.93 -2.05 -3.14
CA CYS A 140 13.56 -1.86 -4.44
C CYS A 140 13.30 -0.44 -4.96
N ARG A 141 14.00 -0.03 -6.02
CA ARG A 141 13.69 1.22 -6.69
C ARG A 141 12.43 1.05 -7.57
N LEU A 142 11.74 2.16 -7.84
CA LEU A 142 10.54 2.18 -8.67
C LEU A 142 10.77 1.65 -10.10
N ASN A 143 11.99 1.83 -10.61
CA ASN A 143 12.36 1.38 -11.96
C ASN A 143 12.97 -0.03 -11.98
N ASP A 144 13.09 -0.70 -10.84
CA ASP A 144 13.59 -2.07 -10.81
C ASP A 144 12.52 -3.04 -11.36
N PRO A 145 12.92 -4.06 -12.13
CA PRO A 145 11.99 -5.10 -12.62
C PRO A 145 11.23 -5.82 -11.50
N VAL A 146 11.79 -5.83 -10.28
CA VAL A 146 11.16 -6.41 -9.08
C VAL A 146 9.89 -5.66 -8.72
N PHE A 147 9.88 -4.32 -8.84
CA PHE A 147 8.70 -3.50 -8.54
C PHE A 147 7.54 -3.81 -9.49
N GLU A 148 7.79 -3.79 -10.79
CA GLU A 148 6.77 -4.09 -11.80
C GLU A 148 6.23 -5.52 -11.67
N ARG A 149 7.12 -6.51 -11.50
CA ARG A 149 6.72 -7.90 -11.30
C ARG A 149 5.87 -8.06 -10.04
N GLY A 150 6.30 -7.47 -8.90
CA GLY A 150 5.56 -7.54 -7.65
C GLY A 150 4.16 -6.94 -7.72
N LEU A 151 4.00 -5.82 -8.44
CA LEU A 151 2.68 -5.25 -8.72
C LEU A 151 1.83 -6.15 -9.60
N ARG A 152 2.40 -6.71 -10.67
CA ARG A 152 1.70 -7.64 -11.58
C ARG A 152 1.19 -8.87 -10.82
N ASP A 153 2.04 -9.46 -10.00
CA ASP A 153 1.69 -10.61 -9.17
C ASP A 153 0.58 -10.26 -8.18
N PHE A 154 0.67 -9.08 -7.55
CA PHE A 154 -0.38 -8.60 -6.65
C PHE A 154 -1.72 -8.39 -7.36
N MET A 155 -1.72 -7.79 -8.55
CA MET A 155 -2.93 -7.63 -9.36
C MET A 155 -3.56 -8.99 -9.71
N ALA A 156 -2.73 -9.99 -9.98
CA ALA A 156 -3.19 -11.36 -10.22
C ALA A 156 -3.84 -11.95 -8.95
N VAL A 157 -3.24 -11.77 -7.79
CA VAL A 157 -3.84 -12.18 -6.49
C VAL A 157 -5.19 -11.51 -6.27
N CYS A 158 -5.29 -10.18 -6.49
CA CYS A 158 -6.55 -9.46 -6.37
C CYS A 158 -7.63 -10.03 -7.30
N ASN A 159 -7.27 -10.34 -8.55
CA ASN A 159 -8.18 -10.92 -9.52
C ASN A 159 -8.68 -12.32 -9.09
N VAL A 160 -7.79 -13.17 -8.60
CA VAL A 160 -8.16 -14.51 -8.08
C VAL A 160 -9.12 -14.39 -6.90
N VAL A 161 -8.79 -13.55 -5.92
CA VAL A 161 -9.63 -13.35 -4.72
C VAL A 161 -11.00 -12.77 -5.09
N LYS A 162 -11.05 -11.76 -5.96
CA LYS A 162 -12.29 -11.18 -6.47
C LYS A 162 -13.16 -12.22 -7.17
N THR A 163 -12.56 -13.02 -8.03
CA THR A 163 -13.28 -14.08 -8.78
C THR A 163 -13.80 -15.14 -7.82
N PHE A 164 -12.98 -15.58 -6.87
CA PHE A 164 -13.37 -16.62 -5.91
C PHE A 164 -14.50 -16.16 -4.99
N LYS A 165 -14.49 -14.91 -4.51
CA LYS A 165 -15.56 -14.33 -3.69
C LYS A 165 -16.91 -14.24 -4.43
N ASN A 166 -16.91 -14.28 -5.76
CA ASN A 166 -18.08 -14.16 -6.61
C ASN A 166 -18.30 -15.40 -7.48
N ILE A 167 -17.80 -16.54 -7.05
CA ILE A 167 -17.88 -17.79 -7.81
C ILE A 167 -19.34 -18.22 -7.97
N ARG A 168 -19.70 -18.65 -9.18
CA ARG A 168 -20.99 -19.28 -9.49
C ARG A 168 -20.70 -20.68 -9.99
N ILE A 169 -21.33 -21.67 -9.36
CA ILE A 169 -21.17 -23.07 -9.71
C ILE A 169 -22.52 -23.56 -10.24
N LEU A 170 -22.51 -24.11 -11.48
CA LEU A 170 -23.65 -24.84 -12.05
C LEU A 170 -23.36 -26.32 -11.91
N GLN A 171 -24.24 -27.04 -11.22
CA GLN A 171 -24.23 -28.50 -11.19
C GLN A 171 -25.28 -29.01 -12.17
N ILE A 172 -24.87 -29.87 -13.10
CA ILE A 172 -25.77 -30.60 -14.00
C ILE A 172 -25.79 -32.05 -13.51
N SER A 173 -26.97 -32.54 -13.13
CA SER A 173 -27.23 -33.93 -12.69
C SER A 173 -28.04 -34.66 -13.72
#